data_0ae7e38aff3209cb4ec127c91fad10e2
#
_entry.id   0ae7e38aff3209cb4ec127c91fad10e2
#
_cell.length_a   1.000
_cell.length_b   1.000
_cell.length_c   1.000
_cell.angle_alpha   90.00
_cell.angle_beta   90.00
_cell.angle_gamma   90.00
#
_symmetry.space_group_name_H-M   'P 1'
#
loop_
_entity.id
_entity.type
_entity.pdbx_description
1 polymer ?
#
loop_
_entity_poly.entity_id
_entity_poly.type
_entity_poly.pdbx_seq_one_letter_code
_entity_poly.pdbx_strand_id
1 'polypeptide(L)'
;VKNIKILILSYALAVLGLYSASCQTPAEGRSWQYVASSMPEEWYGSDESLRVAENVLLYQRDAGGWPKNIRMHLPLTDPEKSRIKDEKGLNDATFDNGATITEMRFLAKMYIKTGKPELKEAFNKGLLFILDSQYKNGGWPMFWPLRKGYYSHITF
;
A
#
# COMPACT_ATOMS: atom_id res chain seq x y z
N VAL A 1 53.93 22.01 8.89
CA VAL A 1 53.65 20.54 8.84
C VAL A 1 52.45 20.14 9.70
N LYS A 2 52.23 20.82 10.88
CA LYS A 2 51.07 20.53 11.77
C LYS A 2 49.71 20.93 11.16
N ASN A 3 49.66 22.04 10.40
CA ASN A 3 48.41 22.60 9.84
C ASN A 3 47.87 21.80 8.64
N ILE A 4 48.75 21.09 7.88
CA ILE A 4 48.34 20.28 6.74
C ILE A 4 47.63 19.00 7.21
N LYS A 5 48.03 18.39 8.32
CA LYS A 5 47.40 17.18 8.87
C LYS A 5 45.97 17.45 9.37
N ILE A 6 45.70 18.64 9.92
CA ILE A 6 44.37 19.04 10.38
C ILE A 6 43.42 19.26 9.20
N LEU A 7 43.91 19.85 8.10
CA LEU A 7 43.11 20.07 6.89
C LEU A 7 42.70 18.78 6.20
N ILE A 8 43.60 17.78 6.17
CA ILE A 8 43.31 16.45 5.55
C ILE A 8 42.33 15.66 6.39
N LEU A 9 42.38 15.77 7.72
CA LEU A 9 41.46 15.10 8.62
C LEU A 9 40.04 15.69 8.54
N SER A 10 39.91 17.00 8.37
CA SER A 10 38.63 17.69 8.19
C SER A 10 37.97 17.37 6.87
N TYR A 11 38.76 17.15 5.79
CA TYR A 11 38.23 16.75 4.48
C TYR A 11 37.78 15.29 4.45
N ALA A 12 38.46 14.40 5.15
CA ALA A 12 38.10 12.97 5.25
C ALA A 12 36.77 12.78 6.01
N LEU A 13 36.52 13.58 7.05
CA LEU A 13 35.25 13.55 7.81
C LEU A 13 34.06 14.12 7.02
N ALA A 14 34.30 15.12 6.15
CA ALA A 14 33.27 15.68 5.28
C ALA A 14 32.85 14.74 4.13
N VAL A 15 33.77 13.90 3.65
CA VAL A 15 33.49 12.95 2.57
C VAL A 15 32.74 11.70 3.09
N LEU A 16 32.95 11.29 4.36
CA LEU A 16 32.24 10.18 4.99
C LEU A 16 30.76 10.49 5.30
N GLY A 17 30.39 11.77 5.39
CA GLY A 17 29.00 12.20 5.60
C GLY A 17 28.12 12.19 4.35
N LEU A 18 28.70 12.02 3.16
CA LEU A 18 27.96 12.10 1.89
C LEU A 18 27.55 10.74 1.30
N TYR A 19 27.89 9.63 1.95
CA TYR A 19 27.56 8.27 1.45
C TYR A 19 26.31 7.65 2.05
N SER A 20 25.49 8.40 2.79
CA SER A 20 24.23 7.90 3.35
C SER A 20 22.97 8.38 2.60
N ALA A 21 23.10 8.88 1.39
CA ALA A 21 21.97 9.04 0.51
C ALA A 21 21.69 7.65 -0.12
N SER A 22 21.02 6.79 0.62
CA SER A 22 20.34 5.63 0.06
C SER A 22 19.52 6.12 -1.13
N CYS A 23 19.90 5.72 -2.35
CA CYS A 23 19.12 5.98 -3.55
C CYS A 23 17.85 5.11 -3.47
N GLN A 24 16.89 5.51 -2.64
CA GLN A 24 15.58 4.90 -2.61
C GLN A 24 14.92 5.22 -3.94
N THR A 25 14.68 4.20 -4.74
CA THR A 25 13.93 4.35 -5.99
C THR A 25 12.53 4.83 -5.64
N PRO A 26 12.09 6.02 -6.09
CA PRO A 26 10.78 6.53 -5.74
C PRO A 26 9.69 5.52 -6.12
N ALA A 27 8.74 5.27 -5.22
CA ALA A 27 7.62 4.37 -5.49
C ALA A 27 6.78 4.84 -6.69
N GLU A 28 6.73 6.16 -6.93
CA GLU A 28 5.92 6.79 -7.98
C GLU A 28 6.18 6.27 -9.40
N GLY A 29 7.43 5.91 -9.72
CA GLY A 29 7.81 5.37 -11.03
C GLY A 29 7.47 3.89 -11.24
N ARG A 30 6.91 3.20 -10.25
CA ARG A 30 6.65 1.76 -10.25
C ARG A 30 5.16 1.43 -10.41
N SER A 31 4.85 0.16 -10.71
CA SER A 31 3.48 -0.34 -10.61
C SER A 31 3.07 -0.48 -9.13
N TRP A 32 1.77 -0.41 -8.86
CA TRP A 32 1.26 -0.64 -7.52
C TRP A 32 1.64 -2.04 -6.97
N GLN A 33 1.52 -3.06 -7.79
CA GLN A 33 1.89 -4.44 -7.42
C GLN A 33 3.36 -4.54 -7.01
N TYR A 34 4.26 -3.84 -7.72
CA TYR A 34 5.68 -3.80 -7.34
C TYR A 34 5.87 -3.09 -6.00
N VAL A 35 5.26 -1.92 -5.81
CA VAL A 35 5.38 -1.14 -4.56
C VAL A 35 4.83 -1.94 -3.37
N ALA A 36 3.71 -2.61 -3.55
CA ALA A 36 3.07 -3.37 -2.48
C ALA A 36 3.87 -4.62 -2.05
N SER A 37 4.64 -5.23 -2.94
CA SER A 37 5.22 -6.55 -2.67
C SER A 37 6.72 -6.68 -2.84
N SER A 38 7.36 -5.79 -3.62
CA SER A 38 8.73 -5.98 -4.12
C SER A 38 9.69 -4.81 -3.82
N MET A 39 9.27 -3.82 -3.04
CA MET A 39 10.19 -2.80 -2.55
C MET A 39 11.20 -3.42 -1.58
N PRO A 40 12.41 -2.84 -1.45
CA PRO A 40 13.39 -3.26 -0.48
C PRO A 40 12.81 -3.27 0.94
N GLU A 41 13.28 -4.19 1.79
CA GLU A 41 12.76 -4.35 3.16
C GLU A 41 12.86 -3.07 4.01
N GLU A 42 13.92 -2.29 3.81
CA GLU A 42 14.14 -1.02 4.51
C GLU A 42 13.17 0.09 4.09
N TRP A 43 12.54 -0.05 2.92
CA TRP A 43 11.52 0.90 2.47
C TRP A 43 10.24 0.80 3.32
N TYR A 44 9.87 -0.43 3.73
CA TYR A 44 8.70 -0.63 4.58
C TYR A 44 8.97 -0.04 5.98
N GLY A 45 8.18 0.96 6.38
CA GLY A 45 8.36 1.75 7.60
C GLY A 45 8.99 3.13 7.38
N SER A 46 9.42 3.46 6.14
CA SER A 46 9.84 4.82 5.78
C SER A 46 8.63 5.78 5.74
N ASP A 47 8.89 7.09 5.77
CA ASP A 47 7.85 8.12 5.66
C ASP A 47 7.03 7.97 4.37
N GLU A 48 7.69 7.62 3.24
CA GLU A 48 7.01 7.36 1.99
C GLU A 48 6.04 6.18 2.11
N SER A 49 6.48 5.06 2.68
CA SER A 49 5.65 3.88 2.87
C SER A 49 4.49 4.11 3.86
N LEU A 50 4.71 4.94 4.88
CA LEU A 50 3.65 5.34 5.82
C LEU A 50 2.58 6.16 5.10
N ARG A 51 2.95 7.14 4.28
CA ARG A 51 2.01 7.88 3.42
C ARG A 51 1.23 6.96 2.48
N VAL A 52 1.92 5.98 1.89
CA VAL A 52 1.27 4.97 1.03
C VAL A 52 0.27 4.13 1.84
N ALA A 53 0.62 3.74 3.06
CA ALA A 53 -0.28 2.99 3.94
C ALA A 53 -1.55 3.79 4.28
N GLU A 54 -1.43 5.09 4.55
CA GLU A 54 -2.58 5.98 4.75
C GLU A 54 -3.51 5.98 3.53
N ASN A 55 -2.96 6.04 2.32
CA ASN A 55 -3.75 5.96 1.10
C ASN A 55 -4.46 4.60 0.98
N VAL A 56 -3.76 3.48 1.25
CA VAL A 56 -4.37 2.13 1.20
C VAL A 56 -5.54 2.03 2.18
N LEU A 57 -5.39 2.55 3.41
CA LEU A 57 -6.48 2.63 4.40
C LEU A 57 -7.64 3.49 3.89
N LEU A 58 -7.32 4.59 3.21
CA LEU A 58 -8.32 5.50 2.68
C LEU A 58 -9.15 4.86 1.56
N TYR A 59 -8.54 4.07 0.68
CA TYR A 59 -9.24 3.39 -0.43
C TYR A 59 -10.05 2.16 -0.01
N GLN A 60 -9.86 1.62 1.21
CA GLN A 60 -10.65 0.48 1.68
C GLN A 60 -12.13 0.83 1.72
N ARG A 61 -12.96 0.03 1.08
CA ARG A 61 -14.42 0.17 1.07
C ARG A 61 -15.03 -0.29 2.40
N ASP A 62 -16.25 0.16 2.70
CA ASP A 62 -16.98 -0.27 3.90
C ASP A 62 -17.21 -1.77 3.93
N ALA A 63 -17.32 -2.41 2.77
CA ALA A 63 -17.37 -3.87 2.65
C ALA A 63 -16.08 -4.59 3.07
N GLY A 64 -14.98 -3.87 3.29
CA GLY A 64 -13.69 -4.41 3.75
C GLY A 64 -12.65 -4.66 2.66
N GLY A 65 -13.04 -4.77 1.40
CA GLY A 65 -12.13 -4.93 0.26
C GLY A 65 -11.71 -3.62 -0.38
N TRP A 66 -11.01 -3.71 -1.52
CA TRP A 66 -10.50 -2.57 -2.28
C TRP A 66 -10.94 -2.60 -3.75
N PRO A 67 -11.06 -1.41 -4.39
CA PRO A 67 -11.30 -1.31 -5.83
C PRO A 67 -10.04 -1.67 -6.62
N LYS A 68 -10.23 -2.17 -7.85
CA LYS A 68 -9.13 -2.53 -8.76
C LYS A 68 -8.56 -1.35 -9.53
N ASN A 69 -7.34 -1.54 -10.08
CA ASN A 69 -6.69 -0.61 -11.02
C ASN A 69 -6.36 0.77 -10.42
N ILE A 70 -6.17 0.85 -9.12
CA ILE A 70 -5.78 2.07 -8.42
C ILE A 70 -4.28 2.06 -8.13
N ARG A 71 -3.61 3.17 -8.46
CA ARG A 71 -2.20 3.39 -8.10
C ARG A 71 -2.12 4.05 -6.71
N MET A 72 -2.42 3.28 -5.65
CA MET A 72 -2.57 3.79 -4.27
C MET A 72 -1.29 4.40 -3.68
N HIS A 73 -0.13 4.14 -4.30
CA HIS A 73 1.16 4.68 -3.88
C HIS A 73 1.40 6.14 -4.32
N LEU A 74 0.57 6.67 -5.23
CA LEU A 74 0.72 8.06 -5.66
C LEU A 74 0.27 9.05 -4.58
N PRO A 75 0.91 10.24 -4.51
CA PRO A 75 0.42 11.31 -3.65
C PRO A 75 -1.02 11.70 -3.98
N LEU A 76 -1.80 12.01 -2.96
CA LEU A 76 -3.18 12.47 -3.07
C LEU A 76 -3.30 13.91 -2.60
N THR A 77 -4.01 14.72 -3.36
CA THR A 77 -4.43 16.06 -2.95
C THR A 77 -5.62 15.98 -1.97
N ASP A 78 -5.89 17.05 -1.22
CA ASP A 78 -7.00 17.07 -0.27
C ASP A 78 -8.37 16.88 -0.94
N PRO A 79 -8.67 17.47 -2.13
CA PRO A 79 -9.89 17.15 -2.85
C PRO A 79 -10.03 15.68 -3.23
N GLU A 80 -8.92 15.01 -3.65
CA GLU A 80 -8.93 13.58 -3.96
C GLU A 80 -9.21 12.73 -2.71
N LYS A 81 -8.56 13.06 -1.58
CA LYS A 81 -8.83 12.40 -0.30
C LYS A 81 -10.29 12.54 0.12
N SER A 82 -10.89 13.73 -0.05
CA SER A 82 -12.31 13.95 0.25
C SER A 82 -13.20 13.08 -0.62
N ARG A 83 -13.00 13.10 -1.94
CA ARG A 83 -13.75 12.25 -2.87
C ARG A 83 -13.66 10.76 -2.52
N ILE A 84 -12.45 10.26 -2.21
CA ILE A 84 -12.25 8.85 -1.85
C ILE A 84 -13.00 8.49 -0.56
N LYS A 85 -13.08 9.41 0.41
CA LYS A 85 -13.89 9.22 1.63
C LYS A 85 -15.38 9.08 1.31
N ASP A 86 -15.89 9.90 0.39
CA ASP A 86 -17.29 9.86 -0.03
C ASP A 86 -17.62 8.57 -0.80
N GLU A 87 -16.61 7.95 -1.42
CA GLU A 87 -16.73 6.70 -2.18
C GLU A 87 -16.67 5.42 -1.32
N LYS A 88 -16.53 5.50 0.00
CA LYS A 88 -16.38 4.33 0.87
C LYS A 88 -17.52 3.32 0.77
N GLY A 89 -18.75 3.79 0.57
CA GLY A 89 -19.94 2.95 0.42
C GLY A 89 -20.14 2.34 -0.98
N LEU A 90 -19.23 2.54 -1.94
CA LEU A 90 -19.36 1.98 -3.28
C LEU A 90 -19.18 0.45 -3.27
N ASN A 91 -20.00 -0.24 -4.08
CA ASN A 91 -19.93 -1.69 -4.28
C ASN A 91 -18.94 -2.05 -5.40
N ASP A 92 -17.69 -1.59 -5.31
CA ASP A 92 -16.64 -1.81 -6.32
C ASP A 92 -15.41 -2.55 -5.76
N ALA A 93 -15.47 -3.00 -4.52
CA ALA A 93 -14.46 -3.89 -3.95
C ALA A 93 -14.46 -5.24 -4.69
N THR A 94 -13.25 -5.77 -4.99
CA THR A 94 -13.11 -6.88 -5.94
C THR A 94 -11.87 -7.73 -5.67
N PHE A 95 -11.85 -8.92 -6.25
CA PHE A 95 -10.66 -9.80 -6.34
C PHE A 95 -9.94 -9.68 -7.69
N ASP A 96 -10.58 -9.04 -8.68
CA ASP A 96 -10.04 -8.93 -10.03
C ASP A 96 -8.75 -8.10 -10.07
N ASN A 97 -7.83 -8.45 -10.97
CA ASN A 97 -6.51 -7.82 -11.14
C ASN A 97 -5.66 -7.79 -9.86
N GLY A 98 -5.90 -8.75 -8.94
CA GLY A 98 -5.17 -8.85 -7.69
C GLY A 98 -5.58 -7.82 -6.64
N ALA A 99 -6.65 -7.04 -6.86
CA ALA A 99 -7.19 -6.13 -5.86
C ALA A 99 -7.59 -6.91 -4.59
N THR A 100 -7.66 -6.21 -3.48
CA THR A 100 -7.84 -6.73 -2.12
C THR A 100 -6.63 -7.53 -1.64
N ILE A 101 -6.18 -8.55 -2.37
CA ILE A 101 -5.03 -9.39 -1.96
C ILE A 101 -3.71 -8.61 -1.96
N THR A 102 -3.49 -7.74 -2.95
CA THR A 102 -2.29 -6.90 -3.03
C THR A 102 -2.24 -5.92 -1.85
N GLU A 103 -3.35 -5.26 -1.55
CA GLU A 103 -3.49 -4.31 -0.45
C GLU A 103 -3.29 -4.99 0.90
N MET A 104 -3.89 -6.15 1.12
CA MET A 104 -3.72 -6.94 2.34
C MET A 104 -2.27 -7.38 2.54
N ARG A 105 -1.57 -7.83 1.49
CA ARG A 105 -0.14 -8.19 1.57
C ARG A 105 0.72 -6.99 1.95
N PHE A 106 0.44 -5.84 1.38
CA PHE A 106 1.12 -4.59 1.73
C PHE A 106 0.88 -4.22 3.20
N LEU A 107 -0.38 -4.23 3.65
CA LEU A 107 -0.74 -3.92 5.04
C LEU A 107 -0.07 -4.87 6.04
N ALA A 108 0.01 -6.17 5.71
CA ALA A 108 0.70 -7.14 6.56
C ALA A 108 2.19 -6.82 6.71
N LYS A 109 2.90 -6.51 5.61
CA LYS A 109 4.31 -6.09 5.65
C LYS A 109 4.49 -4.82 6.47
N MET A 110 3.65 -3.82 6.24
CA MET A 110 3.69 -2.56 6.99
C MET A 110 3.42 -2.77 8.48
N TYR A 111 2.47 -3.64 8.84
CA TYR A 111 2.18 -3.96 10.23
C TYR A 111 3.37 -4.65 10.93
N ILE A 112 4.02 -5.60 10.26
CA ILE A 112 5.22 -6.29 10.78
C ILE A 112 6.33 -5.29 11.08
N LYS A 113 6.50 -4.27 10.24
CA LYS A 113 7.58 -3.26 10.40
C LYS A 113 7.24 -2.17 11.42
N THR A 114 5.97 -1.77 11.53
CA THR A 114 5.59 -0.57 12.29
C THR A 114 4.80 -0.85 13.55
N GLY A 115 4.17 -2.01 13.66
CA GLY A 115 3.28 -2.38 14.77
C GLY A 115 1.98 -1.57 14.83
N LYS A 116 1.66 -0.73 13.82
CA LYS A 116 0.50 0.17 13.83
C LYS A 116 -0.82 -0.62 13.80
N PRO A 117 -1.67 -0.53 14.83
CA PRO A 117 -2.87 -1.36 14.96
C PRO A 117 -3.89 -1.14 13.85
N GLU A 118 -4.02 0.08 13.31
CA GLU A 118 -4.92 0.40 12.21
C GLU A 118 -4.66 -0.41 10.95
N LEU A 119 -3.39 -0.80 10.70
CA LEU A 119 -3.03 -1.65 9.55
C LEU A 119 -3.53 -3.07 9.73
N LYS A 120 -3.44 -3.60 10.95
CA LYS A 120 -3.99 -4.91 11.32
C LYS A 120 -5.52 -4.92 11.24
N GLU A 121 -6.16 -3.85 11.71
CA GLU A 121 -7.61 -3.73 11.64
C GLU A 121 -8.11 -3.73 10.19
N ALA A 122 -7.45 -2.97 9.32
CA ALA A 122 -7.79 -2.94 7.89
C ALA A 122 -7.53 -4.31 7.22
N PHE A 123 -6.43 -4.98 7.57
CA PHE A 123 -6.16 -6.35 7.11
C PHE A 123 -7.28 -7.31 7.54
N ASN A 124 -7.73 -7.25 8.79
CA ASN A 124 -8.80 -8.11 9.31
C ASN A 124 -10.14 -7.84 8.60
N LYS A 125 -10.47 -6.57 8.28
CA LYS A 125 -11.64 -6.24 7.46
C LYS A 125 -11.53 -6.86 6.06
N GLY A 126 -10.35 -6.82 5.44
CA GLY A 126 -10.09 -7.50 4.17
C GLY A 126 -10.25 -9.02 4.27
N LEU A 127 -9.83 -9.63 5.37
CA LEU A 127 -10.03 -11.06 5.61
C LEU A 127 -11.52 -11.41 5.74
N LEU A 128 -12.29 -10.63 6.49
CA LEU A 128 -13.74 -10.80 6.58
C LEU A 128 -14.41 -10.63 5.23
N PHE A 129 -14.00 -9.63 4.43
CA PHE A 129 -14.48 -9.46 3.05
C PHE A 129 -14.29 -10.73 2.22
N ILE A 130 -13.12 -11.39 2.32
CA ILE A 130 -12.85 -12.65 1.61
C ILE A 130 -13.79 -13.76 2.08
N LEU A 131 -13.94 -13.93 3.40
CA LEU A 131 -14.74 -14.99 4.00
C LEU A 131 -16.25 -14.81 3.72
N ASP A 132 -16.75 -13.58 3.88
CA ASP A 132 -18.18 -13.27 3.74
C ASP A 132 -18.64 -13.29 2.27
N SER A 133 -17.72 -13.05 1.33
CA SER A 133 -18.03 -13.07 -0.10
C SER A 133 -17.96 -14.47 -0.72
N GLN A 134 -17.44 -15.46 -0.01
CA GLN A 134 -17.30 -16.81 -0.55
C GLN A 134 -18.65 -17.50 -0.76
N TYR A 135 -18.86 -18.03 -1.94
CA TYR A 135 -20.02 -18.87 -2.24
C TYR A 135 -19.94 -20.23 -1.53
N LYS A 136 -21.10 -20.86 -1.31
CA LYS A 136 -21.18 -22.19 -0.69
C LYS A 136 -20.40 -23.29 -1.47
N ASN A 137 -20.17 -23.09 -2.75
CA ASN A 137 -19.38 -23.99 -3.60
C ASN A 137 -17.87 -23.71 -3.56
N GLY A 138 -17.42 -22.74 -2.75
CA GLY A 138 -16.00 -22.40 -2.58
C GLY A 138 -15.47 -21.32 -3.51
N GLY A 139 -16.23 -20.86 -4.51
CA GLY A 139 -15.82 -19.78 -5.41
C GLY A 139 -16.10 -18.39 -4.83
N TRP A 140 -15.61 -17.35 -5.50
CA TRP A 140 -15.83 -15.94 -5.14
C TRP A 140 -16.43 -15.15 -6.30
N PRO A 141 -17.29 -14.15 -6.01
CA PRO A 141 -17.78 -13.22 -7.03
C PRO A 141 -16.67 -12.27 -7.45
N MET A 142 -16.79 -11.69 -8.64
CA MET A 142 -15.88 -10.64 -9.09
C MET A 142 -15.92 -9.40 -8.19
N PHE A 143 -17.13 -9.00 -7.75
CA PHE A 143 -17.38 -7.87 -6.85
C PHE A 143 -18.20 -8.28 -5.63
N TRP A 144 -17.87 -7.71 -4.48
CA TRP A 144 -18.67 -7.85 -3.27
C TRP A 144 -18.85 -6.50 -2.57
N PRO A 145 -20.09 -6.11 -2.15
CA PRO A 145 -21.37 -6.81 -2.39
C PRO A 145 -21.68 -7.08 -3.86
N LEU A 146 -22.50 -8.11 -4.13
CA LEU A 146 -22.79 -8.56 -5.49
C LEU A 146 -23.33 -7.43 -6.38
N ARG A 147 -22.73 -7.24 -7.53
CA ARG A 147 -23.20 -6.32 -8.57
C ARG A 147 -24.09 -7.06 -9.58
N LYS A 148 -25.16 -6.38 -10.02
CA LYS A 148 -26.02 -6.87 -11.10
C LYS A 148 -25.37 -6.59 -12.46
N GLY A 149 -25.66 -7.46 -13.45
CA GLY A 149 -25.15 -7.35 -14.80
C GLY A 149 -24.25 -8.50 -15.20
N TYR A 150 -23.42 -8.32 -16.23
CA TYR A 150 -22.55 -9.41 -16.70
C TYR A 150 -21.53 -9.86 -15.65
N TYR A 151 -21.17 -9.01 -14.69
CA TYR A 151 -20.27 -9.33 -13.58
C TYR A 151 -20.80 -10.41 -12.64
N SER A 152 -22.11 -10.63 -12.57
CA SER A 152 -22.72 -11.64 -11.73
C SER A 152 -22.42 -13.09 -12.18
N HIS A 153 -21.88 -13.27 -13.37
CA HIS A 153 -21.50 -14.57 -13.93
C HIS A 153 -20.02 -14.89 -13.74
N ILE A 154 -19.21 -13.92 -13.29
CA ILE A 154 -17.78 -14.12 -13.14
C ILE A 154 -17.49 -14.55 -11.70
N THR A 155 -16.82 -15.71 -11.58
CA THR A 155 -16.36 -16.29 -10.31
C THR A 155 -14.88 -16.62 -10.39
N PHE A 156 -14.20 -16.55 -9.26
CA PHE A 156 -12.81 -16.97 -9.08
C PHE A 156 -12.73 -18.25 -8.24
#